data_dcaec3b5bb43ef1e7b5aba367dfc9aaf
#
_entry.id   dcaec3b5bb43ef1e7b5aba367dfc9aaf
#
_cell.length_a   1.000
_cell.length_b   1.000
_cell.length_c   1.000
_cell.angle_alpha   90.00
_cell.angle_beta   90.00
_cell.angle_gamma   90.00
#
_symmetry.space_group_name_H-M   'P 1'
#
loop_
_entity.id
_entity.type
_entity.pdbx_description
1 polymer ?
#
loop_
_entity_poly.entity_id
_entity_poly.type
_entity_poly.pdbx_seq_one_letter_code
_entity_poly.pdbx_strand_id
1 'polypeptide(L)'
;MSAGSGSQPIFYYDLGSPASYLVGEQVNTALPIVPEWEPVLAPALEAVDRERVERAAEALALMPMRWPRNWPPDTGEAMLVATYAKRIGRGVAFSLAAFRQTFAAGRDLGDRDTLLIAAAACEMHPTAVLKGIGLSSVIDGLEQARERASDAGVSTVPAIQIDGLLFEGDGMLEACTRALEERA
;
A
#
# COMPACT_ATOMS: atom_id res chain seq x y z
N MET A 1 -36.08 2.29 -4.74
CA MET A 1 -34.96 1.54 -5.38
C MET A 1 -33.75 1.76 -4.50
N SER A 2 -33.44 0.73 -3.70
CA SER A 2 -32.28 0.79 -2.78
C SER A 2 -31.02 0.62 -3.65
N ALA A 3 -30.21 1.65 -3.75
CA ALA A 3 -28.87 1.52 -4.32
C ALA A 3 -28.15 0.46 -3.49
N GLY A 4 -27.75 -0.63 -4.13
CA GLY A 4 -26.99 -1.69 -3.49
C GLY A 4 -25.73 -1.10 -2.88
N SER A 5 -25.66 -1.06 -1.55
CA SER A 5 -24.45 -0.69 -0.83
C SER A 5 -23.48 -1.86 -0.94
N GLY A 6 -22.83 -2.00 -2.08
CA GLY A 6 -21.65 -2.85 -2.18
C GLY A 6 -20.65 -2.39 -1.14
N SER A 7 -19.99 -3.31 -0.42
CA SER A 7 -18.95 -2.92 0.53
C SER A 7 -17.78 -2.27 -0.21
N GLN A 8 -17.14 -1.30 0.43
CA GLN A 8 -15.96 -0.65 -0.12
C GLN A 8 -14.83 -1.67 -0.26
N PRO A 9 -14.14 -1.75 -1.42
CA PRO A 9 -12.98 -2.61 -1.55
C PRO A 9 -11.89 -2.24 -0.54
N ILE A 10 -11.12 -3.22 -0.08
CA ILE A 10 -9.95 -3.01 0.80
C ILE A 10 -8.71 -3.39 0.01
N PHE A 11 -7.77 -2.46 -0.12
CA PHE A 11 -6.46 -2.68 -0.73
C PHE A 11 -5.41 -2.87 0.35
N TYR A 12 -4.95 -4.12 0.53
CA TYR A 12 -3.87 -4.50 1.44
C TYR A 12 -2.52 -4.32 0.75
N TYR A 13 -1.57 -3.65 1.40
CA TYR A 13 -0.27 -3.34 0.81
C TYR A 13 0.84 -3.26 1.87
N ASP A 14 2.08 -3.49 1.43
CA ASP A 14 3.30 -3.17 2.17
C ASP A 14 4.16 -2.23 1.34
N LEU A 15 4.73 -1.20 1.97
CA LEU A 15 5.52 -0.16 1.31
C LEU A 15 6.85 -0.66 0.72
N GLY A 16 7.34 -1.82 1.17
CA GLY A 16 8.51 -2.48 0.59
C GLY A 16 8.20 -3.38 -0.62
N SER A 17 6.92 -3.60 -0.93
CA SER A 17 6.51 -4.44 -2.05
C SER A 17 6.45 -3.63 -3.36
N PRO A 18 7.29 -3.96 -4.37
CA PRO A 18 7.21 -3.29 -5.67
C PRO A 18 5.90 -3.60 -6.40
N ALA A 19 5.30 -4.77 -6.19
CA ALA A 19 3.98 -5.08 -6.72
C ALA A 19 2.90 -4.18 -6.09
N SER A 20 2.99 -3.92 -4.77
CA SER A 20 2.10 -2.96 -4.10
C SER A 20 2.27 -1.53 -4.64
N TYR A 21 3.50 -1.13 -5.01
CA TYR A 21 3.74 0.16 -5.67
C TYR A 21 3.01 0.24 -7.01
N LEU A 22 3.20 -0.76 -7.89
CA LEU A 22 2.57 -0.79 -9.22
C LEU A 22 1.03 -0.75 -9.12
N VAL A 23 0.45 -1.52 -8.21
CA VAL A 23 -1.01 -1.53 -7.99
C VAL A 23 -1.46 -0.22 -7.34
N GLY A 24 -0.73 0.30 -6.36
CA GLY A 24 -1.05 1.54 -5.67
C GLY A 24 -1.13 2.76 -6.59
N GLU A 25 -0.27 2.86 -7.61
CA GLU A 25 -0.32 3.95 -8.59
C GLU A 25 -1.58 3.90 -9.49
N GLN A 26 -2.29 2.78 -9.53
CA GLN A 26 -3.43 2.56 -10.43
C GLN A 26 -4.76 2.39 -9.70
N VAL A 27 -4.75 1.78 -8.51
CA VAL A 27 -5.94 1.22 -7.86
C VAL A 27 -7.10 2.21 -7.69
N ASN A 28 -6.79 3.47 -7.39
CA ASN A 28 -7.82 4.51 -7.21
C ASN A 28 -8.52 4.93 -8.51
N THR A 29 -7.91 4.68 -9.66
CA THR A 29 -8.44 5.05 -10.98
C THR A 29 -8.94 3.84 -11.75
N ALA A 30 -8.41 2.65 -11.47
CA ALA A 30 -8.80 1.41 -12.13
C ALA A 30 -10.13 0.86 -11.59
N LEU A 31 -10.37 1.02 -10.29
CA LEU A 31 -11.60 0.52 -9.68
C LEU A 31 -12.74 1.55 -9.77
N PRO A 32 -13.97 1.11 -10.05
CA PRO A 32 -15.15 1.99 -10.08
C PRO A 32 -15.53 2.52 -8.69
N ILE A 33 -15.06 1.88 -7.63
CA ILE A 33 -15.23 2.28 -6.23
C ILE A 33 -13.83 2.47 -5.63
N VAL A 34 -13.55 3.66 -5.10
CA VAL A 34 -12.26 3.95 -4.46
C VAL A 34 -12.05 3.03 -3.26
N PRO A 35 -10.96 2.26 -3.22
CA PRO A 35 -10.72 1.32 -2.13
C PRO A 35 -10.28 2.02 -0.84
N GLU A 36 -10.54 1.38 0.29
CA GLU A 36 -9.85 1.68 1.54
C GLU A 36 -8.43 1.10 1.47
N TRP A 37 -7.43 1.92 1.76
CA TRP A 37 -6.03 1.49 1.82
C TRP A 37 -5.71 0.97 3.21
N GLU A 38 -5.34 -0.32 3.31
CA GLU A 38 -5.01 -0.97 4.57
C GLU A 38 -3.52 -1.36 4.60
N PRO A 39 -2.69 -0.63 5.36
CA PRO A 39 -1.29 -0.99 5.51
C PRO A 39 -1.15 -2.29 6.31
N VAL A 40 -0.40 -3.24 5.79
CA VAL A 40 -0.14 -4.54 6.41
C VAL A 40 1.34 -4.86 6.34
N LEU A 41 1.97 -5.10 7.48
CA LEU A 41 3.35 -5.57 7.51
C LEU A 41 3.40 -7.00 6.97
N ALA A 42 3.95 -7.17 5.78
CA ALA A 42 4.10 -8.48 5.16
C ALA A 42 5.12 -9.33 5.95
N PRO A 43 4.87 -10.64 6.14
CA PRO A 43 5.77 -11.53 6.90
C PRO A 43 7.12 -11.69 6.22
N ALA A 44 7.16 -11.62 4.90
CA ALA A 44 8.37 -11.54 4.08
C ALA A 44 8.04 -10.89 2.75
N LEU A 45 8.95 -10.11 2.21
CA LEU A 45 8.86 -9.64 0.83
C LEU A 45 9.45 -10.73 -0.06
N GLU A 46 8.67 -11.18 -1.04
CA GLU A 46 9.09 -12.23 -1.95
C GLU A 46 10.29 -11.79 -2.81
N ALA A 47 11.10 -12.77 -3.23
CA ALA A 47 12.11 -12.52 -4.25
C ALA A 47 11.42 -12.05 -5.54
N VAL A 48 11.88 -10.93 -6.09
CA VAL A 48 11.25 -10.29 -7.24
C VAL A 48 12.14 -10.38 -8.47
N ASP A 49 11.53 -10.64 -9.60
CA ASP A 49 12.13 -10.39 -10.90
C ASP A 49 12.12 -8.88 -11.17
N ARG A 50 13.26 -8.24 -10.91
CA ARG A 50 13.41 -6.78 -11.05
C ARG A 50 13.12 -6.30 -12.46
N GLU A 51 13.61 -7.00 -13.48
CA GLU A 51 13.40 -6.62 -14.87
C GLU A 51 11.91 -6.66 -15.26
N ARG A 52 11.18 -7.64 -14.72
CA ARG A 52 9.72 -7.72 -14.93
C ARG A 52 9.00 -6.53 -14.29
N VAL A 53 9.37 -6.15 -13.07
CA VAL A 53 8.78 -5.00 -12.37
C VAL A 53 9.11 -3.71 -13.10
N GLU A 54 10.35 -3.53 -13.55
CA GLU A 54 10.78 -2.34 -14.30
C GLU A 54 10.00 -2.19 -15.62
N ARG A 55 9.83 -3.29 -16.38
CA ARG A 55 9.00 -3.29 -17.59
C ARG A 55 7.53 -2.97 -17.30
N ALA A 56 6.98 -3.47 -16.19
CA ALA A 56 5.63 -3.15 -15.79
C ALA A 56 5.47 -1.66 -15.42
N ALA A 57 6.43 -1.09 -14.70
CA ALA A 57 6.44 0.34 -14.37
C ALA A 57 6.54 1.21 -15.63
N GLU A 58 7.37 0.82 -16.60
CA GLU A 58 7.48 1.50 -17.90
C GLU A 58 6.17 1.43 -18.69
N ALA A 59 5.52 0.27 -18.74
CA ALA A 59 4.23 0.10 -19.42
C ALA A 59 3.12 0.97 -18.80
N LEU A 60 3.23 1.29 -17.50
CA LEU A 60 2.34 2.19 -16.78
C LEU A 60 2.74 3.66 -16.88
N ALA A 61 3.79 3.99 -17.67
CA ALA A 61 4.36 5.33 -17.80
C ALA A 61 4.76 5.95 -16.42
N LEU A 62 5.17 5.12 -15.47
CA LEU A 62 5.68 5.57 -14.19
C LEU A 62 7.12 6.10 -14.34
N MET A 63 7.61 6.80 -13.30
CA MET A 63 9.01 7.19 -13.26
C MET A 63 9.92 5.95 -13.35
N PRO A 64 11.08 6.06 -14.02
CA PRO A 64 12.02 4.94 -14.10
C PRO A 64 12.36 4.39 -12.72
N MET A 65 12.27 3.07 -12.58
CA MET A 65 12.52 2.39 -11.31
C MET A 65 13.96 2.57 -10.85
N ARG A 66 14.13 2.83 -9.57
CA ARG A 66 15.43 2.87 -8.88
C ARG A 66 15.32 2.03 -7.61
N TRP A 67 16.14 0.97 -7.53
CA TRP A 67 16.12 0.09 -6.38
C TRP A 67 16.97 0.67 -5.23
N PRO A 68 16.46 0.62 -3.99
CA PRO A 68 17.27 0.92 -2.82
C PRO A 68 18.49 0.00 -2.76
N ARG A 69 19.62 0.51 -2.23
CA ARG A 69 20.83 -0.31 -2.05
C ARG A 69 20.57 -1.50 -1.12
N ASN A 70 19.83 -1.25 -0.04
CA ASN A 70 19.39 -2.27 0.90
C ASN A 70 17.96 -2.67 0.54
N TRP A 71 17.80 -3.70 -0.26
CA TRP A 71 16.49 -4.23 -0.62
C TRP A 71 16.47 -5.75 -0.36
N PRO A 72 15.45 -6.32 0.27
CA PRO A 72 14.23 -5.65 0.75
C PRO A 72 14.50 -4.73 1.95
N PRO A 73 13.79 -3.56 2.03
CA PRO A 73 13.94 -2.64 3.14
C PRO A 73 13.27 -3.19 4.40
N ASP A 74 13.70 -2.74 5.58
CA ASP A 74 12.89 -2.87 6.79
C ASP A 74 11.73 -1.85 6.72
N THR A 75 10.52 -2.35 6.62
CA THR A 75 9.32 -1.51 6.49
C THR A 75 8.56 -1.31 7.80
N GLY A 76 9.02 -1.87 8.92
CA GLY A 76 8.29 -1.83 10.19
C GLY A 76 7.89 -0.41 10.61
N GLU A 77 8.84 0.53 10.65
CA GLU A 77 8.55 1.93 11.01
C GLU A 77 7.72 2.62 9.91
N ALA A 78 7.97 2.33 8.63
CA ALA A 78 7.21 2.87 7.50
C ALA A 78 5.72 2.49 7.57
N MET A 79 5.43 1.24 7.93
CA MET A 79 4.05 0.75 8.06
C MET A 79 3.34 1.36 9.28
N LEU A 80 4.06 1.66 10.37
CA LEU A 80 3.51 2.45 11.48
C LEU A 80 3.17 3.88 11.04
N VAL A 81 4.04 4.53 10.24
CA VAL A 81 3.74 5.86 9.69
C VAL A 81 2.52 5.80 8.75
N ALA A 82 2.42 4.77 7.90
CA ALA A 82 1.26 4.58 7.03
C ALA A 82 -0.04 4.40 7.84
N THR A 83 0.00 3.63 8.93
CA THR A 83 -1.13 3.43 9.84
C THR A 83 -1.51 4.74 10.54
N TYR A 84 -0.55 5.52 11.02
CA TYR A 84 -0.79 6.84 11.58
C TYR A 84 -1.38 7.79 10.53
N ALA A 85 -0.80 7.84 9.33
CA ALA A 85 -1.29 8.65 8.21
C ALA A 85 -2.74 8.31 7.83
N LYS A 86 -3.09 7.02 7.78
CA LYS A 86 -4.47 6.56 7.56
C LYS A 86 -5.43 7.16 8.59
N ARG A 87 -5.08 7.14 9.87
CA ARG A 87 -5.92 7.65 10.96
C ARG A 87 -6.19 9.16 10.89
N ILE A 88 -5.27 9.92 10.31
CA ILE A 88 -5.42 11.37 10.13
C ILE A 88 -5.89 11.76 8.72
N GLY A 89 -6.34 10.79 7.91
CA GLY A 89 -6.85 11.04 6.56
C GLY A 89 -5.76 11.34 5.52
N ARG A 90 -4.51 10.96 5.77
CA ARG A 90 -3.35 11.16 4.87
C ARG A 90 -2.78 9.84 4.32
N GLY A 91 -3.44 8.71 4.56
CA GLY A 91 -2.91 7.37 4.27
C GLY A 91 -2.51 7.18 2.81
N VAL A 92 -3.40 7.49 1.86
CA VAL A 92 -3.12 7.34 0.41
C VAL A 92 -1.97 8.26 -0.01
N ALA A 93 -2.01 9.53 0.38
CA ALA A 93 -0.99 10.50 0.00
C ALA A 93 0.40 10.09 0.52
N PHE A 94 0.48 9.70 1.79
CA PHE A 94 1.74 9.23 2.39
C PHE A 94 2.25 7.97 1.71
N SER A 95 1.38 6.98 1.48
CA SER A 95 1.80 5.70 0.90
C SER A 95 2.32 5.87 -0.52
N LEU A 96 1.67 6.67 -1.36
CA LEU A 96 2.17 7.01 -2.69
C LEU A 96 3.50 7.78 -2.62
N ALA A 97 3.64 8.74 -1.71
CA ALA A 97 4.91 9.44 -1.52
C ALA A 97 6.03 8.49 -1.07
N ALA A 98 5.77 7.58 -0.12
CA ALA A 98 6.72 6.59 0.36
C ALA A 98 7.13 5.60 -0.75
N PHE A 99 6.18 5.07 -1.52
CA PHE A 99 6.47 4.24 -2.68
C PHE A 99 7.39 4.93 -3.69
N ARG A 100 7.13 6.20 -3.99
CA ARG A 100 7.97 6.98 -4.92
C ARG A 100 9.36 7.27 -4.36
N GLN A 101 9.50 7.49 -3.04
CA GLN A 101 10.82 7.58 -2.41
C GLN A 101 11.60 6.27 -2.58
N THR A 102 10.92 5.12 -2.42
CA THR A 102 11.55 3.81 -2.57
C THR A 102 11.88 3.49 -4.02
N PHE A 103 10.87 3.49 -4.88
CA PHE A 103 10.97 2.89 -6.21
C PHE A 103 11.25 3.87 -7.35
N ALA A 104 11.04 5.17 -7.17
CA ALA A 104 11.42 6.19 -8.14
C ALA A 104 12.70 6.95 -7.73
N ALA A 105 12.94 7.13 -6.42
CA ALA A 105 14.14 7.80 -5.93
C ALA A 105 15.25 6.84 -5.44
N GLY A 106 14.95 5.55 -5.24
CA GLY A 106 15.91 4.55 -4.78
C GLY A 106 16.34 4.71 -3.32
N ARG A 107 15.46 5.30 -2.48
CA ARG A 107 15.74 5.55 -1.07
C ARG A 107 15.30 4.38 -0.20
N ASP A 108 16.02 4.16 0.90
CA ASP A 108 15.72 3.14 1.88
C ASP A 108 14.60 3.62 2.83
N LEU A 109 13.51 2.86 2.95
CA LEU A 109 12.44 3.14 3.93
C LEU A 109 12.82 2.78 5.37
N GLY A 110 13.86 2.00 5.58
CA GLY A 110 14.46 1.81 6.90
C GLY A 110 15.17 3.08 7.43
N ASP A 111 15.42 4.06 6.55
CA ASP A 111 15.95 5.36 6.92
C ASP A 111 14.82 6.31 7.32
N ARG A 112 14.85 6.76 8.58
CA ARG A 112 13.86 7.67 9.14
C ARG A 112 13.76 8.99 8.40
N ASP A 113 14.88 9.53 7.86
CA ASP A 113 14.86 10.76 7.08
C ASP A 113 14.05 10.59 5.79
N THR A 114 14.13 9.40 5.15
CA THR A 114 13.29 9.07 3.99
C THR A 114 11.81 9.08 4.33
N LEU A 115 11.42 8.51 5.48
CA LEU A 115 10.03 8.53 5.95
C LEU A 115 9.53 9.95 6.23
N LEU A 116 10.37 10.77 6.87
CA LEU A 116 10.00 12.16 7.18
C LEU A 116 9.90 13.02 5.92
N ILE A 117 10.71 12.76 4.89
CA ILE A 117 10.58 13.43 3.58
C ILE A 117 9.23 13.07 2.93
N ALA A 118 8.85 11.79 2.92
CA ALA A 118 7.55 11.36 2.39
C ALA A 118 6.39 11.97 3.20
N ALA A 119 6.51 12.01 4.52
CA ALA A 119 5.51 12.61 5.40
C ALA A 119 5.36 14.12 5.18
N ALA A 120 6.48 14.85 5.05
CA ALA A 120 6.48 16.28 4.77
C ALA A 120 5.81 16.62 3.44
N ALA A 121 5.99 15.79 2.40
CA ALA A 121 5.32 15.94 1.11
C ALA A 121 3.79 15.84 1.21
N CYS A 122 3.28 15.27 2.31
CA CYS A 122 1.84 15.09 2.60
C CYS A 122 1.35 16.02 3.72
N GLU A 123 2.10 17.10 4.01
CA GLU A 123 1.79 18.08 5.06
C GLU A 123 1.71 17.47 6.48
N MET A 124 2.44 16.38 6.70
CA MET A 124 2.55 15.75 8.01
C MET A 124 3.80 16.29 8.73
N HIS A 125 3.60 16.94 9.87
CA HIS A 125 4.71 17.52 10.62
C HIS A 125 5.61 16.43 11.24
N PRO A 126 6.95 16.46 11.07
CA PRO A 126 7.85 15.42 11.56
C PRO A 126 7.65 15.05 13.04
N THR A 127 7.52 16.05 13.91
CA THR A 127 7.28 15.79 15.35
C THR A 127 5.95 15.05 15.62
N ALA A 128 4.90 15.34 14.84
CA ALA A 128 3.61 14.64 14.96
C ALA A 128 3.73 13.20 14.49
N VAL A 129 4.46 12.96 13.40
CA VAL A 129 4.73 11.61 12.89
C VAL A 129 5.48 10.79 13.93
N LEU A 130 6.62 11.31 14.45
CA LEU A 130 7.43 10.60 15.44
C LEU A 130 6.69 10.30 16.74
N LYS A 131 5.81 11.19 17.17
CA LYS A 131 4.91 10.92 18.31
C LYS A 131 3.82 9.90 17.95
N GLY A 132 3.26 10.03 16.75
CA GLY A 132 2.17 9.20 16.24
C GLY A 132 2.52 7.73 16.19
N ILE A 133 3.69 7.38 15.67
CA ILE A 133 4.15 5.97 15.56
C ILE A 133 4.43 5.31 16.92
N GLY A 134 4.63 6.10 17.98
CA GLY A 134 4.77 5.60 19.35
C GLY A 134 3.45 5.38 20.10
N LEU A 135 2.31 5.73 19.51
CA LEU A 135 1.01 5.52 20.14
C LEU A 135 0.63 4.04 20.11
N SER A 136 0.24 3.48 21.27
CA SER A 136 -0.24 2.10 21.37
C SER A 136 -1.37 1.85 20.35
N SER A 137 -2.28 2.79 20.21
CA SER A 137 -3.38 2.69 19.23
C SER A 137 -2.95 2.62 17.77
N VAL A 138 -1.76 3.11 17.40
CA VAL A 138 -1.19 2.96 16.05
C VAL A 138 -0.53 1.59 15.91
N ILE A 139 0.20 1.16 16.91
CA ILE A 139 0.84 -0.15 16.96
C ILE A 139 -0.23 -1.25 16.93
N ASP A 140 -1.21 -1.16 17.81
CA ASP A 140 -2.35 -2.10 17.84
C ASP A 140 -3.15 -2.07 16.53
N GLY A 141 -3.28 -0.90 15.91
CA GLY A 141 -3.96 -0.72 14.63
C GLY A 141 -3.28 -1.46 13.47
N LEU A 142 -1.95 -1.43 13.42
CA LEU A 142 -1.18 -2.18 12.42
C LEU A 142 -1.30 -3.70 12.65
N GLU A 143 -1.25 -4.15 13.90
CA GLU A 143 -1.42 -5.57 14.21
C GLU A 143 -2.83 -6.06 13.88
N GLN A 144 -3.87 -5.30 14.25
CA GLN A 144 -5.25 -5.61 13.88
C GLN A 144 -5.47 -5.64 12.36
N ALA A 145 -4.78 -4.78 11.60
CA ALA A 145 -4.82 -4.83 10.15
C ALA A 145 -4.24 -6.15 9.62
N ARG A 146 -3.13 -6.61 10.21
CA ARG A 146 -2.50 -7.90 9.90
C ARG A 146 -3.45 -9.08 10.21
N GLU A 147 -4.11 -9.03 11.36
CA GLU A 147 -5.09 -10.05 11.76
C GLU A 147 -6.27 -10.08 10.77
N ARG A 148 -6.87 -8.92 10.44
CA ARG A 148 -7.95 -8.84 9.45
C ARG A 148 -7.55 -9.37 8.08
N ALA A 149 -6.35 -9.05 7.61
CA ALA A 149 -5.82 -9.56 6.36
C ALA A 149 -5.68 -11.09 6.39
N SER A 150 -5.16 -11.63 7.50
CA SER A 150 -5.03 -13.08 7.71
C SER A 150 -6.39 -13.77 7.73
N ASP A 151 -7.37 -13.21 8.45
CA ASP A 151 -8.74 -13.75 8.52
C ASP A 151 -9.46 -13.70 7.17
N ALA A 152 -9.11 -12.70 6.33
CA ALA A 152 -9.59 -12.59 4.95
C ALA A 152 -8.90 -13.57 3.99
N GLY A 153 -7.86 -14.27 4.44
CA GLY A 153 -7.09 -15.22 3.63
C GLY A 153 -5.99 -14.59 2.79
N VAL A 154 -5.62 -13.32 3.05
CA VAL A 154 -4.51 -12.65 2.33
C VAL A 154 -3.22 -13.42 2.58
N SER A 155 -2.65 -13.96 1.50
CA SER A 155 -1.41 -14.75 1.53
C SER A 155 -0.19 -13.93 1.11
N THR A 156 -0.39 -12.92 0.28
CA THR A 156 0.66 -12.03 -0.22
C THR A 156 0.11 -10.62 -0.41
N VAL A 157 1.01 -9.64 -0.56
CA VAL A 157 0.65 -8.26 -0.90
C VAL A 157 1.28 -7.87 -2.25
N PRO A 158 0.54 -7.12 -3.07
CA PRO A 158 -0.78 -6.52 -2.84
C PRO A 158 -1.93 -7.52 -2.90
N ALA A 159 -3.02 -7.20 -2.19
CA ALA A 159 -4.28 -7.93 -2.29
C ALA A 159 -5.47 -6.94 -2.27
N ILE A 160 -6.56 -7.29 -2.95
CA ILE A 160 -7.81 -6.53 -2.87
C ILE A 160 -8.91 -7.47 -2.41
N GLN A 161 -9.63 -7.05 -1.37
CA GLN A 161 -10.79 -7.78 -0.86
C GLN A 161 -12.06 -6.99 -1.11
N ILE A 162 -13.12 -7.67 -1.54
CA ILE A 162 -14.47 -7.12 -1.62
C ILE A 162 -15.51 -8.21 -1.38
N ASP A 163 -16.44 -7.99 -0.46
CA ASP A 163 -17.57 -8.90 -0.16
C ASP A 163 -17.15 -10.39 0.03
N GLY A 164 -16.02 -10.60 0.71
CA GLY A 164 -15.46 -11.93 0.95
C GLY A 164 -14.71 -12.54 -0.23
N LEU A 165 -14.66 -11.89 -1.40
CA LEU A 165 -13.78 -12.27 -2.50
C LEU A 165 -12.41 -11.63 -2.31
N LEU A 166 -11.36 -12.39 -2.61
CA LEU A 166 -9.97 -11.95 -2.54
C LEU A 166 -9.34 -12.03 -3.94
N PHE A 167 -8.62 -10.98 -4.31
CA PHE A 167 -7.88 -10.86 -5.56
C PHE A 167 -6.41 -10.63 -5.24
N GLU A 168 -5.53 -11.50 -5.71
CA GLU A 168 -4.09 -11.47 -5.54
C GLU A 168 -3.38 -11.79 -6.85
N GLY A 169 -2.11 -11.45 -6.95
CA GLY A 169 -1.26 -11.77 -8.10
C GLY A 169 -1.56 -10.98 -9.37
N ASP A 170 -1.09 -11.52 -10.48
CA ASP A 170 -1.22 -10.85 -11.79
C ASP A 170 -2.69 -10.74 -12.23
N GLY A 171 -3.05 -9.58 -12.78
CA GLY A 171 -4.41 -9.34 -13.27
C GLY A 171 -5.45 -9.09 -12.17
N MET A 172 -5.01 -8.92 -10.91
CA MET A 172 -5.91 -8.70 -9.78
C MET A 172 -6.82 -7.47 -9.96
N LEU A 173 -6.28 -6.38 -10.53
CA LEU A 173 -7.06 -5.15 -10.75
C LEU A 173 -8.18 -5.38 -11.76
N GLU A 174 -7.87 -6.00 -12.89
CA GLU A 174 -8.85 -6.31 -13.94
C GLU A 174 -9.92 -7.29 -13.43
N ALA A 175 -9.52 -8.30 -12.65
CA ALA A 175 -10.45 -9.26 -12.06
C ALA A 175 -11.38 -8.60 -11.04
N CYS A 176 -10.83 -7.73 -10.18
CA CYS A 176 -11.62 -6.99 -9.19
C CYS A 176 -12.57 -5.98 -9.88
N THR A 177 -12.08 -5.23 -10.88
CA THR A 177 -12.90 -4.29 -11.66
C THR A 177 -14.10 -5.00 -12.27
N ARG A 178 -13.88 -6.13 -12.95
CA ARG A 178 -14.94 -6.95 -13.55
C ARG A 178 -15.96 -7.41 -12.51
N ALA A 179 -15.48 -7.89 -11.36
CA ALA A 179 -16.38 -8.34 -10.29
C ALA A 179 -17.23 -7.20 -9.71
N LEU A 180 -16.72 -5.96 -9.72
CA LEU A 180 -17.46 -4.78 -9.30
C LEU A 180 -18.48 -4.33 -10.36
N GLU A 181 -18.14 -4.39 -11.64
CA GLU A 181 -19.02 -4.04 -12.76
C GLU A 181 -20.20 -5.01 -12.89
N GLU A 182 -19.99 -6.31 -12.67
CA GLU A 182 -21.02 -7.33 -12.71
C GLU A 182 -22.08 -7.18 -11.58
N ARG A 183 -21.81 -6.36 -10.58
CA ARG A 183 -22.68 -6.10 -9.41
C ARG A 183 -23.38 -4.74 -9.44
N ALA A 184 -22.99 -3.87 -10.37
CA ALA A 184 -23.55 -2.53 -10.51
C ALA A 184 -24.86 -2.57 -11.31
#